data_17eb29f51fa9358384b9abdae53d6cf8
#
_entry.id   17eb29f51fa9358384b9abdae53d6cf8
#
_cell.length_a   1.000
_cell.length_b   1.000
_cell.length_c   1.000
_cell.angle_alpha   90.00
_cell.angle_beta   90.00
_cell.angle_gamma   90.00
#
_symmetry.space_group_name_H-M   'P 1'
#
loop_
_entity.id
_entity.type
_entity.pdbx_description
1 polymer ?
#
loop_
_entity_poly.entity_id
_entity_poly.type
_entity_poly.pdbx_seq_one_letter_code
_entity_poly.pdbx_strand_id
1 'polypeptide(L)'
;EPTEILIFPCSGGSNVGQIANGAGVKLTQSGMGKFFCLAGIGGHVSGMIESTKAGKMLVAIDGCSVACAKKTLEHAGFNIDEYVQVTELGIEKNHDLDPTSPDVDKVTAYLTPQILKKRGQI
;
A
#
# COMPACT_ATOMS: atom_id res chain seq x y z
N GLU A 1 6.01 -15.09 -7.02
CA GLU A 1 7.06 -14.08 -7.22
C GLU A 1 6.75 -12.77 -6.51
N PRO A 2 7.69 -12.21 -5.75
CA PRO A 2 7.45 -10.89 -5.11
C PRO A 2 7.13 -9.79 -6.12
N THR A 3 7.67 -9.87 -7.34
CA THR A 3 7.40 -8.89 -8.39
C THR A 3 5.98 -8.94 -8.93
N GLU A 4 5.24 -10.00 -8.65
CA GLU A 4 3.85 -10.12 -9.06
C GLU A 4 2.89 -9.41 -8.10
N ILE A 5 3.37 -9.06 -6.91
CA ILE A 5 2.58 -8.39 -5.89
C ILE A 5 3.09 -6.95 -5.79
N LEU A 6 2.25 -6.00 -6.17
CA LEU A 6 2.59 -4.59 -6.17
C LEU A 6 1.91 -3.89 -4.99
N ILE A 7 2.69 -3.11 -4.24
CA ILE A 7 2.24 -2.47 -3.01
C ILE A 7 2.24 -0.95 -3.21
N PHE A 8 1.08 -0.34 -3.01
CA PHE A 8 0.86 1.08 -3.26
C PHE A 8 0.47 1.80 -1.96
N PRO A 9 1.43 2.30 -1.19
CA PRO A 9 1.08 3.15 -0.03
C PRO A 9 0.82 4.58 -0.47
N CYS A 10 -0.07 5.26 0.25
CA CYS A 10 -0.42 6.64 -0.08
C CYS A 10 0.70 7.64 0.20
N SER A 11 1.56 7.35 1.17
CA SER A 11 2.70 8.20 1.55
C SER A 11 2.32 9.66 1.84
N GLY A 12 1.13 9.86 2.39
CA GLY A 12 0.58 11.20 2.58
C GLY A 12 1.23 12.01 3.69
N GLY A 13 0.88 13.30 3.74
CA GLY A 13 1.47 14.28 4.66
C GLY A 13 0.85 14.26 6.05
N SER A 14 0.91 13.12 6.73
CA SER A 14 0.42 12.92 8.09
C SER A 14 1.16 11.73 8.70
N ASN A 15 0.97 11.51 10.02
CA ASN A 15 1.52 10.34 10.68
C ASN A 15 1.05 9.05 9.99
N VAL A 16 -0.25 8.93 9.74
CA VAL A 16 -0.81 7.72 9.15
C VAL A 16 -0.39 7.51 7.70
N GLY A 17 -0.17 8.59 6.94
CA GLY A 17 0.38 8.52 5.59
C GLY A 17 1.82 8.01 5.60
N GLN A 18 2.64 8.47 6.54
CA GLN A 18 4.01 7.99 6.68
C GLN A 18 4.08 6.58 7.26
N ILE A 19 3.14 6.20 8.12
CA ILE A 19 3.00 4.82 8.58
C ILE A 19 2.68 3.91 7.40
N ALA A 20 1.77 4.32 6.52
CA ALA A 20 1.45 3.58 5.30
C ALA A 20 2.70 3.37 4.44
N ASN A 21 3.50 4.42 4.26
CA ASN A 21 4.76 4.34 3.53
C ASN A 21 5.73 3.36 4.19
N GLY A 22 5.92 3.49 5.50
CA GLY A 22 6.80 2.61 6.27
C GLY A 22 6.39 1.15 6.18
N ALA A 23 5.09 0.88 6.20
CA ALA A 23 4.56 -0.48 6.04
C ALA A 23 4.88 -1.03 4.65
N GLY A 24 4.73 -0.21 3.61
CA GLY A 24 5.10 -0.60 2.24
C GLY A 24 6.58 -0.94 2.12
N VAL A 25 7.45 -0.15 2.76
CA VAL A 25 8.88 -0.40 2.81
C VAL A 25 9.17 -1.74 3.49
N LYS A 26 8.61 -1.96 4.68
CA LYS A 26 8.85 -3.19 5.43
C LYS A 26 8.34 -4.43 4.70
N LEU A 27 7.16 -4.36 4.12
CA LEU A 27 6.61 -5.48 3.35
C LEU A 27 7.52 -5.84 2.18
N THR A 28 8.07 -4.82 1.51
CA THR A 28 8.99 -5.03 0.40
C THR A 28 10.30 -5.67 0.88
N GLN A 29 10.85 -5.16 1.98
CA GLN A 29 12.10 -5.68 2.55
C GLN A 29 11.94 -7.12 3.05
N SER A 30 10.76 -7.51 3.49
CA SER A 30 10.49 -8.87 3.97
C SER A 30 10.04 -9.83 2.87
N GLY A 31 10.04 -9.39 1.61
CA GLY A 31 9.73 -10.26 0.47
C GLY A 31 8.24 -10.46 0.23
N MET A 32 7.37 -9.64 0.82
CA MET A 32 5.92 -9.79 0.65
C MET A 32 5.43 -9.24 -0.69
N GLY A 33 6.20 -8.39 -1.34
CA GLY A 33 5.83 -7.78 -2.60
C GLY A 33 6.83 -6.71 -2.98
N LYS A 34 6.43 -5.82 -3.88
CA LYS A 34 7.29 -4.76 -4.39
C LYS A 34 6.59 -3.41 -4.21
N PHE A 35 7.26 -2.50 -3.51
CA PHE A 35 6.81 -1.11 -3.37
C PHE A 35 6.74 -0.47 -4.75
N PHE A 36 5.59 0.05 -5.12
CA PHE A 36 5.40 0.64 -6.44
C PHE A 36 4.96 2.10 -6.35
N CYS A 37 5.11 2.84 -7.45
CA CYS A 37 4.95 4.30 -7.45
C CYS A 37 3.50 4.72 -7.68
N LEU A 38 2.79 5.06 -6.61
CA LEU A 38 1.41 5.56 -6.70
C LEU A 38 1.34 6.86 -7.50
N ALA A 39 2.34 7.74 -7.35
CA ALA A 39 2.39 9.00 -8.11
C ALA A 39 2.44 8.75 -9.62
N GLY A 40 3.12 7.68 -10.06
CA GLY A 40 3.16 7.30 -11.47
C GLY A 40 1.79 6.86 -12.00
N ILE A 41 0.99 6.23 -11.14
CA ILE A 41 -0.39 5.88 -11.50
C ILE A 41 -1.24 7.16 -11.58
N GLY A 42 -1.13 8.03 -10.59
CA GLY A 42 -1.87 9.29 -10.56
C GLY A 42 -1.54 10.22 -11.73
N GLY A 43 -0.29 10.20 -12.18
CA GLY A 43 0.15 10.98 -13.34
C GLY A 43 -0.07 10.28 -14.67
N HIS A 44 -0.66 9.09 -14.67
CA HIS A 44 -0.89 8.28 -15.87
C HIS A 44 0.39 8.06 -16.69
N VAL A 45 1.51 7.83 -16.00
CA VAL A 45 2.78 7.51 -16.65
C VAL A 45 2.66 6.12 -17.30
N SER A 46 2.77 6.07 -18.63
CA SER A 46 2.42 4.86 -19.38
C SER A 46 3.21 3.62 -18.94
N GLY A 47 4.50 3.75 -18.67
CA GLY A 47 5.31 2.62 -18.19
C GLY A 47 4.85 2.10 -16.84
N MET A 48 4.41 2.98 -15.95
CA MET A 48 3.88 2.60 -14.64
C MET A 48 2.52 1.92 -14.76
N ILE A 49 1.66 2.43 -15.62
CA ILE A 49 0.35 1.83 -15.89
C ILE A 49 0.53 0.42 -16.46
N GLU A 50 1.41 0.25 -17.46
CA GLU A 50 1.63 -1.05 -18.09
C GLU A 50 2.26 -2.05 -17.10
N SER A 51 3.21 -1.61 -16.28
CA SER A 51 3.80 -2.48 -15.26
C SER A 51 2.75 -2.93 -14.25
N THR A 52 1.82 -2.05 -13.89
CA THR A 52 0.76 -2.38 -12.94
C THR A 52 -0.21 -3.40 -13.54
N LYS A 53 -0.52 -3.30 -14.82
CA LYS A 53 -1.36 -4.28 -15.52
C LYS A 53 -0.76 -5.69 -15.48
N ALA A 54 0.56 -5.78 -15.47
CA ALA A 54 1.26 -7.06 -15.42
C ALA A 54 1.30 -7.66 -14.02
N GLY A 55 0.96 -6.89 -12.97
CA GLY A 55 0.92 -7.39 -11.60
C GLY A 55 -0.25 -8.33 -11.38
N LYS A 56 -0.05 -9.34 -10.55
CA LYS A 56 -1.08 -10.36 -10.25
C LYS A 56 -1.86 -10.07 -8.97
N MET A 57 -1.30 -9.26 -8.09
CA MET A 57 -1.99 -8.82 -6.89
C MET A 57 -1.65 -7.36 -6.63
N LEU A 58 -2.66 -6.54 -6.39
CA LEU A 58 -2.47 -5.13 -6.03
C LEU A 58 -2.88 -4.94 -4.58
N VAL A 59 -1.95 -4.42 -3.79
CA VAL A 59 -2.16 -4.11 -2.38
C VAL A 59 -2.11 -2.59 -2.23
N ALA A 60 -3.13 -2.01 -1.62
CA ALA A 60 -3.14 -0.57 -1.36
C ALA A 60 -3.18 -0.32 0.15
N ILE A 61 -2.39 0.67 0.59
CA ILE A 61 -2.32 1.07 2.00
C ILE A 61 -2.61 2.55 2.08
N ASP A 62 -3.77 2.89 2.64
CA ASP A 62 -4.13 4.29 2.89
C ASP A 62 -3.98 4.63 4.36
N GLY A 63 -3.57 5.87 4.64
CA GLY A 63 -3.45 6.34 6.00
C GLY A 63 -4.81 6.63 6.62
N CYS A 64 -5.71 7.25 5.87
CA CYS A 64 -6.98 7.73 6.41
C CYS A 64 -8.12 7.55 5.42
N SER A 65 -9.33 7.97 5.84
CA SER A 65 -10.56 7.78 5.06
C SER A 65 -10.61 8.59 3.75
N VAL A 66 -9.67 9.50 3.53
CA VAL A 66 -9.57 10.17 2.22
C VAL A 66 -9.29 9.14 1.13
N ALA A 67 -8.59 8.06 1.48
CA ALA A 67 -8.39 6.89 0.62
C ALA A 67 -7.71 7.24 -0.71
N CYS A 68 -6.63 8.02 -0.64
CA CYS A 68 -5.94 8.51 -1.84
C CYS A 68 -5.38 7.37 -2.71
N ALA A 69 -4.79 6.34 -2.11
CA ALA A 69 -4.23 5.23 -2.87
C ALA A 69 -5.34 4.44 -3.55
N LYS A 70 -6.39 4.13 -2.81
CA LYS A 70 -7.54 3.40 -3.35
C LYS A 70 -8.16 4.15 -4.51
N LYS A 71 -8.43 5.44 -4.33
CA LYS A 71 -9.07 6.27 -5.36
C LYS A 71 -8.19 6.44 -6.59
N THR A 72 -6.87 6.59 -6.39
CA THR A 72 -5.92 6.73 -7.50
C THR A 72 -5.90 5.47 -8.37
N LEU A 73 -5.83 4.30 -7.74
CA LEU A 73 -5.83 3.02 -8.47
C LEU A 73 -7.17 2.79 -9.17
N GLU A 74 -8.27 3.05 -8.50
CA GLU A 74 -9.61 2.87 -9.09
C GLU A 74 -9.84 3.83 -10.26
N HIS A 75 -9.37 5.07 -10.14
CA HIS A 75 -9.47 6.05 -11.23
C HIS A 75 -8.72 5.59 -12.49
N ALA A 76 -7.62 4.88 -12.31
CA ALA A 76 -6.85 4.33 -13.41
C ALA A 76 -7.42 3.01 -13.94
N GLY A 77 -8.52 2.52 -13.37
CA GLY A 77 -9.21 1.32 -13.83
C GLY A 77 -8.72 0.02 -13.19
N PHE A 78 -7.96 0.10 -12.10
CA PHE A 78 -7.43 -1.09 -11.43
C PHE A 78 -8.33 -1.56 -10.31
N ASN A 79 -8.39 -2.88 -10.13
CA ASN A 79 -9.03 -3.50 -8.98
C ASN A 79 -7.98 -3.77 -7.90
N ILE A 80 -8.32 -3.48 -6.65
CA ILE A 80 -7.43 -3.68 -5.51
C ILE A 80 -7.77 -5.03 -4.88
N ASP A 81 -6.76 -5.90 -4.74
CA ASP A 81 -6.96 -7.24 -4.21
C ASP A 81 -6.88 -7.28 -2.68
N GLU A 82 -6.06 -6.43 -2.08
CA GLU A 82 -5.92 -6.34 -0.64
C GLU A 82 -5.80 -4.88 -0.22
N TYR A 83 -6.51 -4.49 0.83
CA TYR A 83 -6.60 -3.10 1.24
C TYR A 83 -6.56 -2.95 2.75
N VAL A 84 -5.90 -1.90 3.24
CA VAL A 84 -5.97 -1.50 4.63
C VAL A 84 -5.99 0.02 4.72
N GLN A 85 -6.75 0.53 5.69
CA GLN A 85 -6.75 1.93 6.08
C GLN A 85 -6.18 2.00 7.50
N VAL A 86 -5.05 2.68 7.67
CA VAL A 86 -4.29 2.68 8.93
C VAL A 86 -5.15 3.13 10.11
N THR A 87 -5.99 4.16 9.92
CA THR A 87 -6.86 4.66 10.99
C THR A 87 -7.85 3.62 11.48
N GLU A 88 -8.19 2.63 10.68
CA GLU A 88 -9.11 1.55 11.10
C GLU A 88 -8.43 0.52 12.01
N LEU A 89 -7.11 0.61 12.15
CA LEU A 89 -6.37 -0.23 13.09
C LEU A 89 -6.17 0.43 14.46
N GLY A 90 -6.92 1.51 14.72
CA GLY A 90 -6.87 2.19 16.01
C GLY A 90 -5.77 3.24 16.13
N ILE A 91 -5.20 3.67 15.01
CA ILE A 91 -4.16 4.70 14.99
C ILE A 91 -4.79 6.02 14.58
N GLU A 92 -4.76 7.02 15.46
CA GLU A 92 -5.34 8.33 15.17
C GLU A 92 -4.45 9.15 14.25
N LYS A 93 -5.08 9.86 13.31
CA LYS A 93 -4.38 10.76 12.40
C LYS A 93 -3.96 12.03 13.11
N ASN A 94 -2.71 12.44 12.90
CA ASN A 94 -2.20 13.75 13.32
C ASN A 94 -1.19 14.25 12.28
N HIS A 95 -0.54 15.38 12.54
CA HIS A 95 0.40 16.00 11.60
C HIS A 95 1.87 15.70 11.91
N ASP A 96 2.15 14.75 12.80
CA ASP A 96 3.51 14.31 13.09
C ASP A 96 3.97 13.37 11.97
N LEU A 97 4.96 13.79 11.22
CA LEU A 97 5.46 13.03 10.06
C LEU A 97 6.46 11.93 10.42
N ASP A 98 6.77 11.79 11.71
CA ASP A 98 7.75 10.80 12.18
C ASP A 98 7.02 9.54 12.68
N PRO A 99 6.86 8.51 11.82
CA PRO A 99 6.10 7.33 12.20
C PRO A 99 6.89 6.47 13.21
N THR A 100 6.16 5.86 14.15
CA THR A 100 6.78 4.95 15.10
C THR A 100 6.84 3.54 14.55
N SER A 101 7.91 2.79 14.92
CA SER A 101 8.04 1.38 14.51
C SER A 101 6.88 0.51 14.98
N PRO A 102 6.39 0.63 16.24
CA PRO A 102 5.22 -0.15 16.64
C PRO A 102 3.98 0.08 15.78
N ASP A 103 3.74 1.32 15.35
CA ASP A 103 2.59 1.63 14.49
C ASP A 103 2.76 1.05 13.09
N VAL A 104 3.97 1.15 12.53
CA VAL A 104 4.29 0.51 11.24
C VAL A 104 4.11 -1.00 11.33
N ASP A 105 4.61 -1.61 12.41
CA ASP A 105 4.51 -3.05 12.64
C ASP A 105 3.07 -3.52 12.75
N LYS A 106 2.19 -2.70 13.32
CA LYS A 106 0.77 -3.03 13.41
C LYS A 106 0.16 -3.21 12.02
N VAL A 107 0.53 -2.36 11.08
CA VAL A 107 0.03 -2.44 9.70
C VAL A 107 0.61 -3.67 8.99
N THR A 108 1.91 -3.92 9.10
CA THR A 108 2.53 -5.09 8.48
C THR A 108 2.00 -6.39 9.05
N ALA A 109 1.74 -6.43 10.37
CA ALA A 109 1.16 -7.60 11.03
C ALA A 109 -0.26 -7.89 10.53
N TYR A 110 -1.03 -6.86 10.23
CA TYR A 110 -2.36 -7.03 9.66
C TYR A 110 -2.29 -7.57 8.22
N LEU A 111 -1.41 -7.01 7.40
CA LEU A 111 -1.38 -7.33 5.95
C LEU A 111 -0.65 -8.63 5.63
N THR A 112 0.40 -8.97 6.37
CA THR A 112 1.24 -10.14 6.04
C THR A 112 0.44 -11.43 5.87
N PRO A 113 -0.43 -11.83 6.83
CA PRO A 113 -1.20 -13.06 6.63
C PRO A 113 -2.18 -12.97 5.47
N GLN A 114 -2.72 -11.78 5.20
CA GLN A 114 -3.65 -11.57 4.07
C GLN A 114 -2.92 -11.77 2.74
N ILE A 115 -1.73 -11.20 2.62
CA ILE A 115 -0.92 -11.31 1.41
C ILE A 115 -0.48 -12.77 1.19
N LEU A 116 -0.01 -13.44 2.24
CA LEU A 116 0.44 -14.83 2.14
C LEU A 116 -0.68 -15.75 1.70
N LYS A 117 -1.88 -15.56 2.25
CA LYS A 117 -3.04 -16.35 1.88
C LYS A 117 -3.38 -16.19 0.39
N LYS A 118 -3.45 -14.96 -0.09
CA LYS A 118 -3.79 -14.67 -1.48
C LYS A 118 -2.67 -15.05 -2.43
N ARG A 119 -1.41 -14.90 -2.00
CA ARG A 119 -0.25 -15.28 -2.81
C ARG A 119 -0.25 -16.77 -3.15
N GLY A 120 -0.76 -17.60 -2.27
CA GLY A 120 -0.91 -19.03 -2.53
C GLY A 120 -1.98 -19.35 -3.56
N GLN A 121 -2.78 -18.37 -4.00
CA GLN A 121 -3.88 -18.55 -4.94
C GLN A 121 -3.57 -18.04 -6.34
N ILE A 122 -2.42 -17.38 -6.55
CA ILE A 122 -2.06 -16.81 -7.85
C ILE A 122 -1.05 -17.66 -8.62
#